data_9bc51142bce657b0f613ad3261901c37
#
_entry.id   9bc51142bce657b0f613ad3261901c37
#
_cell.length_a   1.000
_cell.length_b   1.000
_cell.length_c   1.000
_cell.angle_alpha   90.00
_cell.angle_beta   90.00
_cell.angle_gamma   90.00
#
_symmetry.space_group_name_H-M   'P 1'
#
loop_
_entity.id
_entity.type
_entity.pdbx_description
1 polymer ?
#
loop_
_entity_poly.entity_id
_entity_poly.type
_entity_poly.pdbx_seq_one_letter_code
_entity_poly.pdbx_strand_id
1 'polypeptide(L)'
;MTITAPERHRLRRAALVAGALVVCAGLCVTVVSRLSADRSHTSLPPPPPSALAFARPTPLASDSHLARWAPVDAVATARRAPDPRAPPVARINTRTPEHTRNIVQLLGRARERSGRLWVHVRLAIVPNGATGWVPRRALGGYVFVHTRLVIDRRRLQALLFRDGRVISRAKVGIGKRAWPTPRGQFYVRNRLTSYRSPAYGPLAFGLSARSPVLTDWPAGGYVGIHGTDQPELLPGRVSHGCIRMANRDILRLGRLMPVGTPVTVR
;
A
#
# COMPACT_ATOMS: atom_id res chain seq x y z
N MET A 1 62.06 -49.11 47.21
CA MET A 1 60.59 -49.14 46.96
C MET A 1 60.36 -49.52 45.48
N THR A 2 60.09 -50.79 45.23
CA THR A 2 60.09 -51.37 43.92
C THR A 2 58.69 -51.19 43.33
N ILE A 3 58.55 -50.35 42.28
CA ILE A 3 57.30 -50.13 41.61
C ILE A 3 56.90 -51.35 40.78
N THR A 4 55.69 -51.89 40.99
CA THR A 4 55.16 -53.10 40.34
C THR A 4 54.83 -52.83 38.86
N ALA A 5 54.95 -53.90 38.04
CA ALA A 5 54.77 -53.85 36.60
C ALA A 5 53.45 -53.15 36.10
N PRO A 6 52.32 -53.23 36.79
CA PRO A 6 51.11 -52.55 36.33
C PRO A 6 51.13 -50.97 36.45
N GLU A 7 51.96 -50.40 37.37
CA GLU A 7 52.10 -48.96 37.47
C GLU A 7 52.93 -48.34 36.31
N ARG A 8 53.92 -49.06 35.82
CA ARG A 8 54.70 -48.60 34.65
C ARG A 8 53.84 -48.54 33.35
N HIS A 9 52.89 -49.43 33.24
CA HIS A 9 51.98 -49.43 32.08
C HIS A 9 50.99 -48.25 32.13
N ARG A 10 50.53 -47.86 33.31
CA ARG A 10 49.64 -46.69 33.48
C ARG A 10 50.34 -45.37 33.23
N LEU A 11 51.57 -45.23 33.70
CA LEU A 11 52.37 -44.02 33.47
C LEU A 11 52.75 -43.85 31.99
N ARG A 12 53.09 -44.94 31.30
CA ARG A 12 53.39 -44.91 29.82
C ARG A 12 52.13 -44.55 29.01
N ARG A 13 50.95 -45.03 29.37
CA ARG A 13 49.70 -44.68 28.69
C ARG A 13 49.30 -43.24 28.97
N ALA A 14 49.52 -42.71 30.18
CA ALA A 14 49.27 -41.35 30.50
C ALA A 14 50.19 -40.37 29.71
N ALA A 15 51.46 -40.71 29.56
CA ALA A 15 52.45 -39.91 28.80
C ALA A 15 52.11 -39.91 27.29
N LEU A 16 51.65 -41.03 26.72
CA LEU A 16 51.25 -41.11 25.34
C LEU A 16 49.96 -40.34 25.04
N VAL A 17 49.00 -40.35 25.94
CA VAL A 17 47.75 -39.57 25.80
C VAL A 17 48.01 -38.08 25.96
N ALA A 18 48.88 -37.67 26.88
CA ALA A 18 49.27 -36.25 27.01
C ALA A 18 50.04 -35.73 25.79
N GLY A 19 50.92 -36.54 25.22
CA GLY A 19 51.64 -36.19 24.00
C GLY A 19 50.72 -36.06 22.79
N ALA A 20 49.75 -36.96 22.62
CA ALA A 20 48.77 -36.89 21.53
C ALA A 20 47.84 -35.69 21.64
N LEU A 21 47.41 -35.28 22.85
CA LEU A 21 46.61 -34.12 23.07
C LEU A 21 47.33 -32.80 22.77
N VAL A 22 48.64 -32.71 23.09
CA VAL A 22 49.44 -31.52 22.76
C VAL A 22 49.65 -31.40 21.26
N VAL A 23 49.90 -32.50 20.53
CA VAL A 23 50.00 -32.50 19.07
C VAL A 23 48.69 -32.15 18.38
N CYS A 24 47.55 -32.67 18.82
CA CYS A 24 46.26 -32.32 18.28
C CYS A 24 45.87 -30.86 18.60
N ALA A 25 46.18 -30.33 19.77
CA ALA A 25 45.96 -28.92 20.09
C ALA A 25 46.83 -27.99 19.25
N GLY A 26 48.10 -28.37 19.03
CA GLY A 26 49.01 -27.61 18.12
C GLY A 26 48.56 -27.63 16.68
N LEU A 27 48.10 -28.77 16.15
CA LEU A 27 47.55 -28.84 14.79
C LEU A 27 46.23 -28.06 14.67
N CYS A 28 45.32 -28.13 15.64
CA CYS A 28 44.10 -27.35 15.62
C CYS A 28 44.35 -25.86 15.65
N VAL A 29 45.30 -25.38 16.45
CA VAL A 29 45.65 -23.94 16.50
C VAL A 29 46.28 -23.47 15.17
N THR A 30 47.15 -24.26 14.55
CA THR A 30 47.72 -23.89 13.25
C THR A 30 46.73 -23.97 12.10
N VAL A 31 45.78 -24.90 12.10
CA VAL A 31 44.71 -24.98 11.10
C VAL A 31 43.73 -23.85 11.28
N VAL A 32 43.31 -23.54 12.51
CA VAL A 32 42.41 -22.41 12.77
C VAL A 32 43.09 -21.08 12.45
N SER A 33 44.39 -20.92 12.73
CA SER A 33 45.12 -19.69 12.37
C SER A 33 45.29 -19.55 10.85
N ARG A 34 45.46 -20.64 10.09
CA ARG A 34 45.48 -20.57 8.64
C ARG A 34 44.13 -20.36 8.00
N LEU A 35 43.06 -20.89 8.58
CA LEU A 35 41.67 -20.61 8.13
C LEU A 35 41.20 -19.19 8.50
N SER A 36 41.80 -18.57 9.52
CA SER A 36 41.50 -17.18 9.88
C SER A 36 42.33 -16.15 9.08
N ALA A 37 43.45 -16.54 8.51
CA ALA A 37 44.35 -15.63 7.75
C ALA A 37 43.88 -15.42 6.28
N ASP A 38 42.96 -16.28 5.78
CA ASP A 38 42.48 -16.15 4.38
C ASP A 38 41.04 -15.63 4.28
N ARG A 39 40.60 -14.91 5.33
CA ARG A 39 39.49 -13.95 5.18
C ARG A 39 40.07 -12.62 4.66
N SER A 40 40.75 -12.66 3.52
CA SER A 40 40.76 -11.52 2.63
C SER A 40 39.30 -11.18 2.41
N HIS A 41 38.80 -10.15 3.08
CA HIS A 41 37.57 -9.48 2.67
C HIS A 41 37.84 -8.99 1.24
N THR A 42 37.62 -9.87 0.28
CA THR A 42 37.38 -9.45 -1.09
C THR A 42 36.07 -8.69 -0.97
N SER A 43 36.18 -7.41 -0.62
CA SER A 43 35.03 -6.52 -0.75
C SER A 43 34.57 -6.70 -2.19
N LEU A 44 33.37 -7.24 -2.36
CA LEU A 44 32.79 -7.28 -3.69
C LEU A 44 32.96 -5.89 -4.30
N PRO A 45 33.44 -5.79 -5.55
CA PRO A 45 33.55 -4.51 -6.20
C PRO A 45 32.23 -3.77 -6.01
N PRO A 46 32.23 -2.47 -5.69
CA PRO A 46 31.01 -1.72 -5.51
C PRO A 46 30.09 -2.05 -6.70
N PRO A 47 28.81 -2.36 -6.48
CA PRO A 47 27.90 -2.66 -7.56
C PRO A 47 28.05 -1.54 -8.60
N PRO A 48 28.12 -1.86 -9.89
CA PRO A 48 28.24 -0.83 -10.93
C PRO A 48 27.11 0.19 -10.65
N PRO A 49 27.38 1.50 -10.76
CA PRO A 49 26.39 2.53 -10.51
C PRO A 49 25.13 2.11 -11.27
N SER A 50 24.03 1.94 -10.55
CA SER A 50 22.81 1.36 -11.13
C SER A 50 22.51 2.18 -12.37
N ALA A 51 22.71 1.57 -13.53
CA ALA A 51 22.54 2.21 -14.83
C ALA A 51 21.08 2.64 -15.08
N LEU A 52 20.23 2.52 -14.09
CA LEU A 52 18.84 2.92 -13.99
C LEU A 52 18.75 4.31 -13.33
N ALA A 53 19.43 5.30 -13.88
CA ALA A 53 19.09 6.70 -13.61
C ALA A 53 17.75 6.97 -14.29
N PHE A 54 16.63 6.65 -13.59
CA PHE A 54 15.34 7.17 -13.99
C PHE A 54 15.41 8.68 -13.85
N ALA A 55 14.99 9.40 -14.89
CA ALA A 55 14.72 10.81 -14.76
C ALA A 55 13.83 11.00 -13.52
N ARG A 56 14.18 11.95 -12.64
CA ARG A 56 13.42 12.19 -11.41
C ARG A 56 11.93 12.26 -11.74
N PRO A 57 11.06 11.52 -11.03
CA PRO A 57 9.64 11.56 -11.29
C PRO A 57 9.13 12.99 -11.22
N THR A 58 8.41 13.44 -12.24
CA THR A 58 7.75 14.74 -12.22
C THR A 58 6.42 14.58 -11.48
N PRO A 59 6.18 15.31 -10.38
CA PRO A 59 4.89 15.28 -9.71
C PRO A 59 3.78 15.75 -10.67
N LEU A 60 2.65 15.07 -10.69
CA LEU A 60 1.44 15.51 -11.38
C LEU A 60 0.46 16.21 -10.42
N ALA A 61 0.69 16.12 -9.12
CA ALA A 61 -0.07 16.78 -8.06
C ALA A 61 0.78 17.92 -7.49
N SER A 62 1.00 18.99 -8.26
CA SER A 62 1.79 20.14 -7.81
C SER A 62 0.95 21.22 -7.11
N ASP A 63 -0.38 21.13 -7.17
CA ASP A 63 -1.30 22.08 -6.54
C ASP A 63 -2.15 21.35 -5.49
N SER A 64 -2.25 21.95 -4.30
CA SER A 64 -3.06 21.42 -3.19
C SER A 64 -4.57 21.37 -3.51
N HIS A 65 -5.00 22.07 -4.56
CA HIS A 65 -6.39 22.21 -4.95
C HIS A 65 -6.76 21.44 -6.22
N LEU A 66 -5.78 20.97 -6.99
CA LEU A 66 -5.98 20.28 -8.25
C LEU A 66 -5.53 18.82 -8.17
N ALA A 67 -6.43 17.90 -8.36
CA ALA A 67 -6.09 16.49 -8.52
C ALA A 67 -6.35 16.01 -9.94
N ARG A 68 -5.67 14.93 -10.31
CA ARG A 68 -5.77 14.33 -11.65
C ARG A 68 -6.09 12.84 -11.52
N TRP A 69 -6.92 12.35 -12.41
CA TRP A 69 -7.17 10.94 -12.57
C TRP A 69 -7.24 10.55 -14.05
N ALA A 70 -7.16 9.27 -14.33
CA ALA A 70 -7.36 8.75 -15.67
C ALA A 70 -8.18 7.45 -15.61
N PRO A 71 -9.01 7.16 -16.63
CA PRO A 71 -9.60 5.86 -16.80
C PRO A 71 -8.52 4.84 -17.17
N VAL A 72 -8.77 3.58 -16.79
CA VAL A 72 -7.96 2.44 -17.22
C VAL A 72 -8.57 1.87 -18.50
N ASP A 73 -7.90 2.08 -19.62
CA ASP A 73 -8.40 1.68 -20.94
C ASP A 73 -7.90 0.31 -21.37
N ALA A 74 -6.76 -0.13 -20.81
CA ALA A 74 -6.24 -1.48 -21.00
C ALA A 74 -5.80 -2.09 -19.66
N VAL A 75 -5.98 -3.40 -19.52
CA VAL A 75 -5.47 -4.14 -18.36
C VAL A 75 -3.96 -3.94 -18.25
N ALA A 76 -3.48 -3.59 -17.07
CA ALA A 76 -2.07 -3.33 -16.83
C ALA A 76 -1.59 -3.92 -15.50
N THR A 77 -0.30 -4.22 -15.42
CA THR A 77 0.38 -4.53 -14.17
C THR A 77 1.01 -3.25 -13.63
N ALA A 78 0.58 -2.84 -12.45
CA ALA A 78 1.28 -1.82 -11.68
C ALA A 78 2.56 -2.40 -11.08
N ARG A 79 3.67 -1.66 -11.15
CA ARG A 79 4.99 -2.11 -10.74
C ARG A 79 5.60 -1.16 -9.70
N ARG A 80 6.62 -1.62 -8.96
CA ARG A 80 7.31 -0.83 -7.94
C ARG A 80 8.10 0.35 -8.51
N ALA A 81 8.57 0.24 -9.75
CA ALA A 81 9.33 1.26 -10.46
C ALA A 81 8.79 1.40 -11.91
N PRO A 82 9.11 2.52 -12.61
CA PRO A 82 8.74 2.73 -14.01
C PRO A 82 9.62 1.90 -14.96
N ASP A 83 9.61 0.59 -14.78
CA ASP A 83 10.41 -0.40 -15.50
C ASP A 83 9.57 -1.68 -15.72
N PRO A 84 9.54 -2.25 -16.94
CA PRO A 84 8.83 -3.49 -17.22
C PRO A 84 9.38 -4.71 -16.45
N ARG A 85 10.63 -4.63 -15.96
CA ARG A 85 11.29 -5.66 -15.16
C ARG A 85 11.06 -5.48 -13.65
N ALA A 86 10.60 -4.31 -13.20
CA ALA A 86 10.36 -4.06 -11.78
C ALA A 86 9.31 -5.02 -11.21
N PRO A 87 9.43 -5.40 -9.92
CA PRO A 87 8.47 -6.29 -9.28
C PRO A 87 7.03 -5.80 -9.42
N PRO A 88 6.07 -6.71 -9.70
CA PRO A 88 4.66 -6.36 -9.78
C PRO A 88 4.12 -5.98 -8.40
N VAL A 89 3.17 -5.06 -8.36
CA VAL A 89 2.43 -4.65 -7.16
C VAL A 89 0.99 -5.14 -7.24
N ALA A 90 0.31 -4.91 -8.38
CA ALA A 90 -1.06 -5.31 -8.61
C ALA A 90 -1.40 -5.36 -10.10
N ARG A 91 -2.40 -6.17 -10.43
CA ARG A 91 -3.10 -6.10 -11.72
C ARG A 91 -4.22 -5.05 -11.63
N ILE A 92 -4.32 -4.19 -12.61
CA ILE A 92 -5.37 -3.18 -12.73
C ILE A 92 -6.26 -3.53 -13.92
N ASN A 93 -7.53 -3.76 -13.65
CA ASN A 93 -8.54 -4.08 -14.66
C ASN A 93 -9.23 -2.80 -15.17
N THR A 94 -9.84 -2.87 -16.35
CA THR A 94 -10.57 -1.77 -16.97
C THR A 94 -11.92 -1.49 -16.29
N ARG A 95 -12.46 -2.46 -15.56
CA ARG A 95 -13.70 -2.34 -14.80
C ARG A 95 -13.47 -2.62 -13.32
N THR A 96 -14.28 -1.98 -12.49
CA THR A 96 -14.37 -2.24 -11.06
C THR A 96 -15.21 -3.49 -10.79
N PRO A 97 -15.19 -4.07 -9.57
CA PRO A 97 -16.11 -5.15 -9.20
C PRO A 97 -17.60 -4.79 -9.34
N GLU A 98 -17.96 -3.52 -9.25
CA GLU A 98 -19.32 -3.01 -9.48
C GLU A 98 -19.61 -2.74 -10.97
N HIS A 99 -18.78 -3.28 -11.86
CA HIS A 99 -18.87 -3.18 -13.32
C HIS A 99 -18.78 -1.75 -13.89
N THR A 100 -18.41 -0.76 -13.11
CA THR A 100 -18.15 0.61 -13.59
C THR A 100 -16.78 0.69 -14.27
N ARG A 101 -16.55 1.71 -15.12
CA ARG A 101 -15.22 2.00 -15.67
C ARG A 101 -14.24 2.25 -14.53
N ASN A 102 -13.13 1.53 -14.51
CA ASN A 102 -12.11 1.72 -13.50
C ASN A 102 -11.28 2.96 -13.78
N ILE A 103 -10.89 3.65 -12.71
CA ILE A 103 -10.04 4.84 -12.77
C ILE A 103 -8.90 4.73 -11.76
N VAL A 104 -7.85 5.51 -11.98
CA VAL A 104 -6.74 5.66 -11.03
C VAL A 104 -6.41 7.13 -10.79
N GLN A 105 -6.10 7.49 -9.55
CA GLN A 105 -5.58 8.81 -9.22
C GLN A 105 -4.11 8.90 -9.62
N LEU A 106 -3.74 9.98 -10.31
CA LEU A 106 -2.39 10.21 -10.80
C LEU A 106 -1.57 10.96 -9.77
N LEU A 107 -0.35 10.48 -9.50
CA LEU A 107 0.58 11.05 -8.52
C LEU A 107 1.82 11.65 -9.17
N GLY A 108 2.28 11.08 -10.28
CA GLY A 108 3.48 11.51 -10.96
C GLY A 108 3.66 10.83 -12.31
N ARG A 109 4.68 11.24 -13.04
CA ARG A 109 5.09 10.62 -14.29
C ARG A 109 6.60 10.47 -14.34
N ALA A 110 7.08 9.47 -15.06
CA ALA A 110 8.48 9.27 -15.35
C ALA A 110 8.65 8.71 -16.76
N ARG A 111 9.80 8.96 -17.37
CA ARG A 111 10.18 8.38 -18.66
C ARG A 111 11.33 7.42 -18.44
N GLU A 112 11.22 6.18 -18.88
CA GLU A 112 12.33 5.24 -18.86
C GLU A 112 13.35 5.58 -19.96
N ARG A 113 14.53 4.95 -19.95
CA ARG A 113 15.60 5.20 -20.95
C ARG A 113 15.16 4.97 -22.38
N SER A 114 14.28 3.99 -22.64
CA SER A 114 13.74 3.72 -23.98
C SER A 114 12.77 4.80 -24.47
N GLY A 115 12.51 5.84 -23.65
CA GLY A 115 11.56 6.90 -23.96
C GLY A 115 10.11 6.58 -23.57
N ARG A 116 9.80 5.35 -23.11
CA ARG A 116 8.44 4.95 -22.70
C ARG A 116 8.02 5.74 -21.46
N LEU A 117 6.80 6.27 -21.51
CA LEU A 117 6.21 7.04 -20.43
C LEU A 117 5.45 6.14 -19.43
N TRP A 118 5.73 6.30 -18.15
CA TRP A 118 5.09 5.66 -17.02
C TRP A 118 4.38 6.69 -16.15
N VAL A 119 3.30 6.24 -15.50
CA VAL A 119 2.51 7.07 -14.60
C VAL A 119 2.47 6.41 -13.23
N HIS A 120 2.80 7.17 -12.20
CA HIS A 120 2.67 6.76 -10.80
C HIS A 120 1.23 6.97 -10.36
N VAL A 121 0.58 5.93 -9.87
CA VAL A 121 -0.83 5.94 -9.55
C VAL A 121 -1.10 5.41 -8.15
N ARG A 122 -2.18 5.87 -7.53
CA ARG A 122 -2.72 5.29 -6.30
C ARG A 122 -3.55 4.06 -6.65
N LEU A 123 -3.33 2.98 -5.90
CA LEU A 123 -3.97 1.69 -6.11
C LEU A 123 -5.11 1.47 -5.09
N ALA A 124 -6.18 0.83 -5.52
CA ALA A 124 -7.32 0.47 -4.67
C ALA A 124 -7.17 -0.98 -4.14
N ILE A 125 -6.08 -1.24 -3.44
CA ILE A 125 -5.72 -2.56 -2.88
C ILE A 125 -5.35 -2.44 -1.41
N VAL A 126 -5.20 -3.60 -0.73
CA VAL A 126 -4.61 -3.70 0.61
C VAL A 126 -3.10 -3.98 0.44
N PRO A 127 -2.23 -3.34 1.25
CA PRO A 127 -2.53 -2.34 2.27
C PRO A 127 -3.00 -1.02 1.66
N ASN A 128 -3.89 -0.32 2.37
CA ASN A 128 -4.38 1.00 1.97
C ASN A 128 -3.22 2.00 1.80
N GLY A 129 -3.32 2.85 0.78
CA GLY A 129 -2.27 3.81 0.45
C GLY A 129 -1.23 3.27 -0.54
N ALA A 130 -1.34 2.01 -0.97
CA ALA A 130 -0.46 1.42 -1.97
C ALA A 130 -0.45 2.24 -3.27
N THR A 131 0.72 2.32 -3.89
CA THR A 131 0.94 3.00 -5.16
C THR A 131 1.74 2.10 -6.11
N GLY A 132 1.75 2.44 -7.38
CA GLY A 132 2.54 1.71 -8.37
C GLY A 132 2.67 2.49 -9.68
N TRP A 133 3.56 2.02 -10.53
CA TRP A 133 3.82 2.58 -11.85
C TRP A 133 3.12 1.77 -12.92
N VAL A 134 2.39 2.42 -13.80
CA VAL A 134 1.72 1.80 -14.95
C VAL A 134 2.18 2.44 -16.24
N PRO A 135 2.26 1.68 -17.36
CA PRO A 135 2.55 2.28 -18.66
C PRO A 135 1.48 3.32 -19.03
N ARG A 136 1.88 4.50 -19.50
CA ARG A 136 0.96 5.57 -19.89
C ARG A 136 -0.10 5.10 -20.92
N ARG A 137 0.29 4.22 -21.82
CA ARG A 137 -0.60 3.65 -22.86
C ARG A 137 -1.79 2.85 -22.33
N ALA A 138 -1.73 2.41 -21.06
CA ALA A 138 -2.83 1.68 -20.42
C ALA A 138 -3.91 2.61 -19.86
N LEU A 139 -3.67 3.91 -19.86
CA LEU A 139 -4.55 4.93 -19.30
C LEU A 139 -5.11 5.82 -20.40
N GLY A 140 -6.36 6.21 -20.25
CA GLY A 140 -7.01 7.20 -21.11
C GLY A 140 -6.58 8.64 -20.84
N GLY A 141 -7.38 9.60 -21.32
CA GLY A 141 -7.16 11.03 -21.10
C GLY A 141 -7.14 11.40 -19.62
N TYR A 142 -6.36 12.43 -19.28
CA TYR A 142 -6.33 12.96 -17.92
C TYR A 142 -7.53 13.85 -17.67
N VAL A 143 -8.20 13.62 -16.54
CA VAL A 143 -9.31 14.42 -16.07
C VAL A 143 -8.88 15.16 -14.79
N PHE A 144 -9.30 16.40 -14.67
CA PHE A 144 -8.94 17.28 -13.58
C PHE A 144 -10.13 17.46 -12.64
N VAL A 145 -9.86 17.50 -11.34
CA VAL A 145 -10.86 17.79 -10.31
C VAL A 145 -10.32 18.82 -9.31
N HIS A 146 -11.15 19.80 -8.98
CA HIS A 146 -10.85 20.89 -8.05
C HIS A 146 -11.44 20.66 -6.67
N THR A 147 -12.02 19.47 -6.44
CA THR A 147 -12.66 19.10 -5.19
C THR A 147 -11.76 18.21 -4.34
N ARG A 148 -11.91 18.30 -3.03
CA ARG A 148 -11.29 17.42 -2.04
C ARG A 148 -12.27 17.17 -0.90
N LEU A 149 -12.47 15.90 -0.52
CA LEU A 149 -13.30 15.52 0.62
C LEU A 149 -12.41 15.19 1.83
N VAL A 150 -12.77 15.72 2.99
CA VAL A 150 -12.14 15.37 4.27
C VAL A 150 -13.20 14.73 5.17
N ILE A 151 -12.94 13.51 5.61
CA ILE A 151 -13.73 12.81 6.63
C ILE A 151 -12.98 12.91 7.95
N ASP A 152 -13.53 13.68 8.88
CA ASP A 152 -13.00 13.80 10.23
C ASP A 152 -13.70 12.79 11.13
N ARG A 153 -12.99 11.71 11.48
CA ARG A 153 -13.50 10.60 12.28
C ARG A 153 -13.68 10.96 13.77
N ARG A 154 -13.00 12.00 14.24
CA ARG A 154 -13.16 12.48 15.61
C ARG A 154 -14.39 13.35 15.75
N ARG A 155 -14.57 14.27 14.78
CA ARG A 155 -15.71 15.18 14.74
C ARG A 155 -16.97 14.59 14.10
N LEU A 156 -16.87 13.37 13.52
CA LEU A 156 -17.92 12.70 12.78
C LEU A 156 -18.54 13.61 11.70
N GLN A 157 -17.65 14.25 10.92
CA GLN A 157 -18.01 15.21 9.88
C GLN A 157 -17.32 14.90 8.56
N ALA A 158 -18.03 15.20 7.48
CA ALA A 158 -17.49 15.30 6.13
C ALA A 158 -17.46 16.77 5.71
N LEU A 159 -16.34 17.20 5.14
CA LEU A 159 -16.11 18.53 4.60
C LEU A 159 -15.70 18.41 3.14
N LEU A 160 -16.53 18.90 2.22
CA LEU A 160 -16.16 18.99 0.80
C LEU A 160 -15.60 20.38 0.53
N PHE A 161 -14.41 20.40 -0.03
CA PHE A 161 -13.73 21.61 -0.48
C PHE A 161 -13.77 21.69 -2.01
N ARG A 162 -13.85 22.91 -2.53
CA ARG A 162 -13.57 23.25 -3.93
C ARG A 162 -12.66 24.48 -3.91
N ASP A 163 -11.54 24.40 -4.62
CA ASP A 163 -10.52 25.46 -4.70
C ASP A 163 -10.13 26.00 -3.30
N GLY A 164 -9.95 25.10 -2.35
CA GLY A 164 -9.58 25.43 -0.96
C GLY A 164 -10.72 25.88 -0.05
N ARG A 165 -11.90 26.19 -0.58
CA ARG A 165 -13.06 26.66 0.19
C ARG A 165 -14.02 25.54 0.52
N VAL A 166 -14.58 25.51 1.73
CA VAL A 166 -15.61 24.55 2.11
C VAL A 166 -16.92 24.89 1.41
N ILE A 167 -17.42 23.99 0.56
CA ILE A 167 -18.67 24.14 -0.18
C ILE A 167 -19.80 23.23 0.34
N SER A 168 -19.47 22.22 1.17
CA SER A 168 -20.46 21.38 1.82
C SER A 168 -19.92 20.82 3.13
N ARG A 169 -20.79 20.69 4.11
CA ARG A 169 -20.55 20.08 5.42
C ARG A 169 -21.71 19.14 5.75
N ALA A 170 -21.37 17.93 6.25
CA ALA A 170 -22.39 16.96 6.68
C ALA A 170 -21.93 16.21 7.93
N LYS A 171 -22.88 15.79 8.78
CA LYS A 171 -22.66 14.81 9.84
C LYS A 171 -22.51 13.43 9.20
N VAL A 172 -21.67 12.55 9.78
CA VAL A 172 -21.45 11.21 9.24
C VAL A 172 -21.54 10.13 10.31
N GLY A 173 -22.01 8.95 9.89
CA GLY A 173 -21.78 7.70 10.57
C GLY A 173 -20.51 7.04 10.00
N ILE A 174 -19.68 6.47 10.88
CA ILE A 174 -18.47 5.76 10.51
C ILE A 174 -18.47 4.35 11.08
N GLY A 175 -17.44 3.58 10.75
CA GLY A 175 -17.26 2.22 11.24
C GLY A 175 -17.16 2.12 12.76
N LYS A 176 -17.79 1.07 13.31
CA LYS A 176 -17.66 0.66 14.72
C LYS A 176 -16.19 0.33 15.02
N ARG A 177 -15.85 0.15 16.30
CA ARG A 177 -14.47 -0.16 16.72
C ARG A 177 -13.96 -1.48 16.11
N ALA A 178 -14.82 -2.50 16.01
CA ALA A 178 -14.50 -3.79 15.40
C ALA A 178 -14.29 -3.71 13.87
N TRP A 179 -14.94 -2.77 13.20
CA TRP A 179 -14.89 -2.57 11.74
C TRP A 179 -14.60 -1.11 11.40
N PRO A 180 -13.39 -0.62 11.69
CA PRO A 180 -13.11 0.81 11.61
C PRO A 180 -13.10 1.30 10.16
N THR A 181 -13.61 2.50 9.93
CA THR A 181 -13.34 3.24 8.69
C THR A 181 -11.83 3.49 8.60
N PRO A 182 -11.13 3.03 7.57
CA PRO A 182 -9.67 3.15 7.48
C PRO A 182 -9.24 4.62 7.34
N ARG A 183 -8.12 4.96 7.98
CA ARG A 183 -7.46 6.27 7.84
C ARG A 183 -6.56 6.25 6.60
N GLY A 184 -6.37 7.41 6.01
CA GLY A 184 -5.44 7.54 4.88
C GLY A 184 -5.90 8.49 3.79
N GLN A 185 -5.21 8.39 2.65
CA GLN A 185 -5.47 9.14 1.43
C GLN A 185 -6.08 8.22 0.38
N PHE A 186 -7.24 8.57 -0.09
CA PHE A 186 -8.04 7.79 -1.04
C PHE A 186 -8.57 8.68 -2.16
N TYR A 187 -9.35 8.12 -3.06
CA TYR A 187 -10.11 8.86 -4.06
C TYR A 187 -11.48 8.21 -4.28
N VAL A 188 -12.41 8.98 -4.80
CA VAL A 188 -13.72 8.50 -5.26
C VAL A 188 -13.52 7.72 -6.53
N ARG A 189 -13.74 6.41 -6.48
CA ARG A 189 -13.49 5.46 -7.58
C ARG A 189 -14.66 5.41 -8.55
N ASN A 190 -15.88 5.42 -8.04
CA ASN A 190 -17.10 5.38 -8.83
C ASN A 190 -18.29 6.03 -8.11
N ARG A 191 -19.36 6.24 -8.85
CA ARG A 191 -20.66 6.71 -8.37
C ARG A 191 -21.71 5.66 -8.74
N LEU A 192 -22.50 5.22 -7.77
CA LEU A 192 -23.46 4.14 -7.88
C LEU A 192 -24.86 4.66 -7.56
N THR A 193 -25.74 4.65 -8.55
CA THR A 193 -27.14 5.11 -8.43
C THR A 193 -28.14 3.97 -8.40
N SER A 194 -27.68 2.75 -8.68
CA SER A 194 -28.53 1.56 -8.88
C SER A 194 -28.53 0.60 -7.68
N TYR A 195 -28.01 1.03 -6.54
CA TYR A 195 -28.08 0.21 -5.33
C TYR A 195 -29.52 0.22 -4.79
N ARG A 196 -30.23 -0.88 -5.03
CA ARG A 196 -31.65 -1.04 -4.64
C ARG A 196 -31.85 -1.47 -3.18
N SER A 197 -31.02 -0.99 -2.26
CA SER A 197 -31.14 -1.30 -0.83
C SER A 197 -31.37 -0.03 -0.04
N PRO A 198 -32.46 0.06 0.74
CA PRO A 198 -32.74 1.22 1.60
C PRO A 198 -31.57 1.59 2.51
N ALA A 199 -30.85 0.59 3.02
CA ALA A 199 -29.67 0.77 3.87
C ALA A 199 -28.53 1.59 3.23
N TYR A 200 -28.47 1.67 1.89
CA TYR A 200 -27.50 2.47 1.15
C TYR A 200 -28.05 3.83 0.69
N GLY A 201 -29.33 4.05 0.88
CA GLY A 201 -30.01 5.27 0.43
C GLY A 201 -29.99 5.44 -1.11
N PRO A 202 -30.27 6.67 -1.60
CA PRO A 202 -30.47 6.92 -3.04
C PRO A 202 -29.19 7.01 -3.86
N LEU A 203 -28.01 7.06 -3.22
CA LEU A 203 -26.71 7.26 -3.88
C LEU A 203 -25.57 6.70 -3.02
N ALA A 204 -24.61 6.07 -3.70
CA ALA A 204 -23.36 5.67 -3.09
C ALA A 204 -22.14 6.08 -3.93
N PHE A 205 -21.01 6.30 -3.28
CA PHE A 205 -19.69 6.46 -3.88
C PHE A 205 -18.79 5.35 -3.36
N GLY A 206 -18.16 4.61 -4.26
CA GLY A 206 -17.08 3.69 -3.92
C GLY A 206 -15.76 4.43 -3.77
N LEU A 207 -15.02 4.15 -2.71
CA LEU A 207 -13.69 4.68 -2.49
C LEU A 207 -12.60 3.69 -2.92
N SER A 208 -11.40 4.19 -3.12
CA SER A 208 -10.20 3.33 -3.26
C SER A 208 -9.76 2.71 -1.93
N ALA A 209 -10.42 3.05 -0.83
CA ALA A 209 -10.21 2.47 0.49
C ALA A 209 -10.78 1.06 0.58
N ARG A 210 -10.07 0.14 1.24
CA ARG A 210 -10.55 -1.20 1.55
C ARG A 210 -10.52 -1.46 3.05
N SER A 211 -11.49 -2.21 3.55
CA SER A 211 -11.46 -2.69 4.92
C SER A 211 -10.28 -3.64 5.13
N PRO A 212 -9.47 -3.46 6.18
CA PRO A 212 -8.44 -4.44 6.52
C PRO A 212 -8.99 -5.67 7.25
N VAL A 213 -10.26 -5.64 7.67
CA VAL A 213 -10.90 -6.66 8.53
C VAL A 213 -11.98 -7.44 7.79
N LEU A 214 -12.76 -6.76 6.91
CA LEU A 214 -13.84 -7.37 6.12
C LEU A 214 -13.36 -7.57 4.69
N THR A 215 -12.51 -8.57 4.48
CA THR A 215 -11.88 -8.84 3.18
C THR A 215 -12.78 -9.67 2.26
N ASP A 216 -13.70 -10.43 2.81
CA ASP A 216 -14.68 -11.33 2.18
C ASP A 216 -16.05 -10.68 1.94
N TRP A 217 -16.22 -9.41 2.35
CA TRP A 217 -17.45 -8.66 2.12
C TRP A 217 -17.76 -8.56 0.61
N PRO A 218 -19.06 -8.56 0.21
CA PRO A 218 -19.44 -8.39 -1.19
C PRO A 218 -18.69 -7.25 -1.87
N ALA A 219 -18.23 -7.46 -3.11
CA ALA A 219 -17.34 -6.56 -3.85
C ALA A 219 -15.93 -6.38 -3.23
N GLY A 220 -15.45 -7.30 -2.36
CA GLY A 220 -14.06 -7.34 -1.89
C GLY A 220 -13.71 -6.31 -0.82
N GLY A 221 -14.66 -5.95 0.04
CA GLY A 221 -14.40 -5.12 1.23
C GLY A 221 -14.11 -3.65 0.93
N TYR A 222 -14.56 -3.12 -0.20
CA TYR A 222 -14.42 -1.70 -0.49
C TYR A 222 -15.26 -0.84 0.44
N VAL A 223 -14.71 0.27 0.86
CA VAL A 223 -15.40 1.27 1.69
C VAL A 223 -16.15 2.24 0.78
N GLY A 224 -17.41 2.49 1.11
CA GLY A 224 -18.25 3.46 0.42
C GLY A 224 -18.63 4.66 1.28
N ILE A 225 -19.14 5.70 0.60
CA ILE A 225 -19.89 6.81 1.20
C ILE A 225 -21.29 6.71 0.63
N HIS A 226 -22.32 6.60 1.47
CA HIS A 226 -23.68 6.36 1.00
C HIS A 226 -24.74 6.97 1.93
N GLY A 227 -25.98 7.04 1.45
CA GLY A 227 -27.13 7.39 2.27
C GLY A 227 -27.46 6.33 3.32
N THR A 228 -28.59 6.47 3.98
CA THR A 228 -29.07 5.51 5.00
C THR A 228 -30.56 5.64 5.20
N ASP A 229 -31.18 4.55 5.58
CA ASP A 229 -32.55 4.47 6.09
C ASP A 229 -32.66 4.71 7.62
N GLN A 230 -31.49 4.87 8.28
CA GLN A 230 -31.37 5.10 9.73
C GLN A 230 -30.67 6.44 10.02
N PRO A 231 -31.22 7.59 9.60
CA PRO A 231 -30.59 8.90 9.79
C PRO A 231 -30.48 9.34 11.26
N GLU A 232 -31.30 8.78 12.14
CA GLU A 232 -31.29 9.02 13.59
C GLU A 232 -30.03 8.53 14.28
N LEU A 233 -29.32 7.57 13.66
CA LEU A 233 -28.01 7.07 14.14
C LEU A 233 -26.85 8.00 13.81
N LEU A 234 -27.10 9.12 13.11
CA LEU A 234 -26.05 10.07 12.71
C LEU A 234 -26.03 11.32 13.61
N PRO A 235 -24.85 11.78 14.03
CA PRO A 235 -23.53 11.20 13.79
C PRO A 235 -23.22 10.05 14.76
N GLY A 236 -22.44 9.04 14.32
CA GLY A 236 -22.14 7.89 15.19
C GLY A 236 -21.10 6.93 14.63
N ARG A 237 -20.71 5.95 15.45
CA ARG A 237 -19.91 4.79 15.05
C ARG A 237 -20.83 3.59 14.83
N VAL A 238 -21.43 3.51 13.67
CA VAL A 238 -22.64 2.70 13.43
C VAL A 238 -22.49 1.70 12.29
N SER A 239 -21.44 1.80 11.48
CA SER A 239 -21.29 0.99 10.27
C SER A 239 -20.25 -0.12 10.40
N HIS A 240 -20.08 -0.91 9.34
CA HIS A 240 -19.04 -1.92 9.15
C HIS A 240 -17.81 -1.35 8.38
N GLY A 241 -17.59 -0.02 8.45
CA GLY A 241 -16.46 0.65 7.82
C GLY A 241 -16.86 1.70 6.80
N CYS A 242 -18.02 1.59 6.16
CA CYS A 242 -18.56 2.62 5.26
C CYS A 242 -18.88 3.92 6.00
N ILE A 243 -18.93 5.02 5.25
CA ILE A 243 -19.29 6.34 5.73
C ILE A 243 -20.76 6.57 5.36
N ARG A 244 -21.63 6.68 6.37
CA ARG A 244 -23.07 6.93 6.19
C ARG A 244 -23.37 8.42 6.28
N MET A 245 -24.30 8.91 5.46
CA MET A 245 -24.83 10.28 5.48
C MET A 245 -26.34 10.28 5.44
N ALA A 246 -26.99 11.33 5.93
CA ALA A 246 -28.39 11.52 5.66
C ALA A 246 -28.66 11.61 4.14
N ASN A 247 -29.80 11.10 3.67
CA ASN A 247 -30.11 11.01 2.24
C ASN A 247 -30.06 12.38 1.54
N ARG A 248 -30.50 13.45 2.18
CA ARG A 248 -30.37 14.82 1.65
C ARG A 248 -28.91 15.23 1.43
N ASP A 249 -28.02 14.82 2.36
CA ASP A 249 -26.61 15.22 2.33
C ASP A 249 -25.82 14.42 1.28
N ILE A 250 -26.10 13.13 1.12
CA ILE A 250 -25.47 12.32 0.06
C ILE A 250 -25.92 12.76 -1.33
N LEU A 251 -27.19 13.16 -1.49
CA LEU A 251 -27.69 13.72 -2.76
C LEU A 251 -27.04 15.08 -3.06
N ARG A 252 -26.87 15.95 -2.03
CA ARG A 252 -26.12 17.20 -2.19
C ARG A 252 -24.67 16.93 -2.58
N LEU A 253 -24.00 15.99 -1.90
CA LEU A 253 -22.65 15.57 -2.22
C LEU A 253 -22.57 15.06 -3.67
N GLY A 254 -23.58 14.30 -4.11
CA GLY A 254 -23.69 13.79 -5.47
C GLY A 254 -23.75 14.85 -6.56
N ARG A 255 -24.26 16.04 -6.26
CA ARG A 255 -24.27 17.17 -7.21
C ARG A 255 -22.94 17.94 -7.24
N LEU A 256 -22.17 17.89 -6.15
CA LEU A 256 -21.00 18.74 -5.95
C LEU A 256 -19.67 18.01 -6.14
N MET A 257 -19.64 16.68 -5.91
CA MET A 257 -18.42 15.88 -5.86
C MET A 257 -18.31 14.95 -7.07
N PRO A 258 -17.40 15.22 -8.01
CA PRO A 258 -17.15 14.31 -9.13
C PRO A 258 -16.35 13.06 -8.72
N VAL A 259 -16.39 12.03 -9.56
CA VAL A 259 -15.49 10.88 -9.52
C VAL A 259 -14.04 11.38 -9.66
N GLY A 260 -13.11 10.71 -9.03
CA GLY A 260 -11.70 11.10 -8.97
C GLY A 260 -11.35 12.11 -7.86
N THR A 261 -12.36 12.65 -7.14
CA THR A 261 -12.12 13.54 -5.99
C THR A 261 -11.24 12.84 -4.95
N PRO A 262 -10.11 13.45 -4.53
CA PRO A 262 -9.32 12.96 -3.40
C PRO A 262 -10.11 12.95 -2.10
N VAL A 263 -9.91 11.91 -1.29
CA VAL A 263 -10.58 11.73 0.00
C VAL A 263 -9.53 11.51 1.08
N THR A 264 -9.49 12.39 2.05
CA THR A 264 -8.66 12.25 3.26
C THR A 264 -9.54 11.78 4.41
N VAL A 265 -9.21 10.64 5.01
CA VAL A 265 -9.84 10.13 6.24
C VAL A 265 -8.85 10.27 7.39
N ARG A 266 -9.14 11.08 8.41
CA ARG A 266 -8.25 11.41 9.54
C ARG A 266 -8.92 11.20 10.90
#